data_a819553b7ebe65bae7dd0baf1ef0eb36
#
_entry.id   a819553b7ebe65bae7dd0baf1ef0eb36
#
_cell.length_a   1.000
_cell.length_b   1.000
_cell.length_c   1.000
_cell.angle_alpha   90.00
_cell.angle_beta   90.00
_cell.angle_gamma   90.00
#
_symmetry.space_group_name_H-M   'P 1'
#
loop_
_entity.id
_entity.type
_entity.pdbx_description
1 polymer ?
#
loop_
_entity_poly.entity_id
_entity_poly.type
_entity_poly.pdbx_seq_one_letter_code
_entity_poly.pdbx_strand_id
1 'polypeptide(L)'
;PDADRIEVARIDGWEVVVSKKDNFHVGDRVVYVEIDSKMPETPEYEFLKSRKYVVKTIVMRGQVSQGLVMPLSILPVGEYKLGQDVTGILGITKYDPQLEEENAIFEENRKKTRNPVVKFLMRYAWFRKIYLKKNTHTEFPNFIKKTDEERIQNMPELYERLKNEQTNLIVTEKVD
;
A
#
# COMPACT_ATOMS: atom_id res chain seq x y z
N PRO A 1 20.25 14.58 8.87
CA PRO A 1 20.30 15.91 8.29
C PRO A 1 21.18 15.97 7.05
N ASP A 2 22.32 15.27 6.96
CA ASP A 2 23.25 15.44 5.83
C ASP A 2 23.13 14.34 4.77
N ALA A 3 21.97 14.25 4.14
CA ALA A 3 21.79 13.36 3.00
C ALA A 3 22.13 14.13 1.71
N ASP A 4 23.18 13.71 1.00
CA ASP A 4 23.63 14.39 -0.24
C ASP A 4 22.64 14.27 -1.40
N ARG A 5 21.77 13.26 -1.38
CA ARG A 5 20.93 12.89 -2.54
C ARG A 5 19.45 12.97 -2.31
N ILE A 6 19.01 13.05 -1.04
CA ILE A 6 17.58 13.02 -0.69
C ILE A 6 17.25 14.16 0.25
N GLU A 7 16.01 14.61 0.22
CA GLU A 7 15.44 15.61 1.12
C GLU A 7 14.01 15.19 1.50
N VAL A 8 13.43 15.87 2.49
CA VAL A 8 12.07 15.60 2.95
C VAL A 8 11.14 16.69 2.46
N ALA A 9 10.16 16.32 1.67
CA ALA A 9 9.03 17.17 1.31
C ALA A 9 7.89 16.95 2.32
N ARG A 10 7.17 18.04 2.65
CA ARG A 10 5.98 17.98 3.49
C ARG A 10 4.78 18.43 2.68
N ILE A 11 3.77 17.55 2.53
CA ILE A 11 2.56 17.78 1.74
C ILE A 11 1.36 17.48 2.63
N ASP A 12 0.56 18.50 2.94
CA ASP A 12 -0.65 18.39 3.78
C ASP A 12 -0.45 17.57 5.08
N GLY A 13 0.73 17.73 5.69
CA GLY A 13 1.08 17.02 6.93
C GLY A 13 1.80 15.69 6.72
N TRP A 14 1.84 15.14 5.52
CA TRP A 14 2.58 13.93 5.19
C TRP A 14 4.04 14.23 4.88
N GLU A 15 4.93 13.41 5.39
CA GLU A 15 6.36 13.49 5.09
C GLU A 15 6.73 12.48 4.01
N VAL A 16 7.37 12.97 2.95
CA VAL A 16 7.80 12.14 1.82
C VAL A 16 9.25 12.43 1.51
N VAL A 17 10.03 11.38 1.39
CA VAL A 17 11.42 11.49 0.96
C VAL A 17 11.45 11.62 -0.56
N VAL A 18 12.04 12.69 -1.05
CA VAL A 18 12.21 13.00 -2.48
C VAL A 18 13.68 13.05 -2.85
N SER A 19 14.00 12.89 -4.12
CA SER A 19 15.36 13.04 -4.61
C SER A 19 15.67 14.52 -4.84
N LYS A 20 16.83 14.99 -4.41
CA LYS A 20 17.32 16.34 -4.75
C LYS A 20 17.48 16.58 -6.25
N LYS A 21 17.58 15.50 -7.04
CA LYS A 21 17.63 15.59 -8.51
C LYS A 21 16.32 16.08 -9.11
N ASP A 22 15.20 15.84 -8.40
CA ASP A 22 13.88 16.27 -8.88
C ASP A 22 13.68 17.77 -8.73
N ASN A 23 14.57 18.44 -7.96
CA ASN A 23 14.67 19.89 -7.81
C ASN A 23 13.34 20.57 -7.41
N PHE A 24 12.62 19.96 -6.46
CA PHE A 24 11.39 20.52 -5.92
C PHE A 24 11.69 21.68 -4.97
N HIS A 25 10.86 22.73 -5.05
CA HIS A 25 10.93 23.90 -4.18
C HIS A 25 9.63 24.07 -3.40
N VAL A 26 9.71 24.80 -2.30
CA VAL A 26 8.52 25.15 -1.52
C VAL A 26 7.58 26.01 -2.35
N GLY A 27 6.34 25.58 -2.48
CA GLY A 27 5.33 26.22 -3.32
C GLY A 27 5.15 25.60 -4.70
N ASP A 28 5.99 24.66 -5.08
CA ASP A 28 5.81 23.91 -6.33
C ASP A 28 4.54 23.06 -6.29
N ARG A 29 3.88 23.00 -7.44
CA ARG A 29 2.74 22.10 -7.62
C ARG A 29 3.26 20.72 -8.03
N VAL A 30 2.82 19.71 -7.31
CA VAL A 30 3.26 18.31 -7.50
C VAL A 30 2.05 17.39 -7.55
N VAL A 31 2.25 16.19 -8.05
CA VAL A 31 1.31 15.09 -7.90
C VAL A 31 1.72 14.29 -6.67
N TYR A 32 0.83 14.18 -5.70
CA TYR A 32 1.03 13.34 -4.52
C TYR A 32 0.23 12.06 -4.67
N VAL A 33 0.90 10.92 -4.52
CA VAL A 33 0.29 9.60 -4.56
C VAL A 33 0.31 9.02 -3.15
N GLU A 34 -0.88 8.73 -2.63
CA GLU A 34 -1.05 8.18 -1.29
C GLU A 34 -0.51 6.75 -1.17
N ILE A 35 -0.22 6.34 0.07
CA ILE A 35 0.11 4.94 0.38
C ILE A 35 -1.06 4.02 0.01
N ASP A 36 -0.75 2.73 -0.21
CA ASP A 36 -1.69 1.71 -0.67
C ASP A 36 -2.33 2.00 -2.03
N SER A 37 -1.65 2.84 -2.82
CA SER A 37 -1.94 3.03 -4.24
C SER A 37 -1.08 2.09 -5.09
N LYS A 38 -1.69 1.46 -6.09
CA LYS A 38 -0.98 0.65 -7.09
C LYS A 38 -0.87 1.44 -8.38
N MET A 39 0.38 1.73 -8.76
CA MET A 39 0.72 2.40 -10.01
C MET A 39 0.59 1.45 -11.19
N PRO A 40 0.31 1.94 -12.41
CA PRO A 40 0.34 1.11 -13.61
C PRO A 40 1.76 0.60 -13.90
N GLU A 41 1.84 -0.57 -14.53
CA GLU A 41 3.12 -1.21 -14.87
C GLU A 41 3.72 -0.61 -16.14
N THR A 42 4.09 0.66 -16.08
CA THR A 42 4.72 1.40 -17.19
C THR A 42 6.19 1.69 -16.88
N PRO A 43 7.02 1.97 -17.90
CA PRO A 43 8.45 2.26 -17.72
C PRO A 43 8.72 3.43 -16.76
N GLU A 44 7.82 4.40 -16.68
CA GLU A 44 7.92 5.57 -15.80
C GLU A 44 7.95 5.20 -14.32
N TYR A 45 7.29 4.08 -13.96
CA TYR A 45 7.20 3.59 -12.58
C TYR A 45 8.06 2.35 -12.32
N GLU A 46 9.03 2.04 -13.19
CA GLU A 46 9.86 0.84 -13.06
C GLU A 46 10.64 0.77 -11.75
N PHE A 47 10.94 1.91 -11.15
CA PHE A 47 11.58 1.99 -9.83
C PHE A 47 10.71 1.38 -8.70
N LEU A 48 9.40 1.23 -8.90
CA LEU A 48 8.47 0.56 -7.97
C LEU A 48 8.33 -0.95 -8.24
N LYS A 49 8.95 -1.49 -9.27
CA LYS A 49 8.82 -2.90 -9.67
C LYS A 49 9.15 -3.88 -8.55
N SER A 50 10.18 -3.58 -7.76
CA SER A 50 10.56 -4.41 -6.59
C SER A 50 9.46 -4.50 -5.52
N ARG A 51 8.51 -3.55 -5.54
CA ARG A 51 7.35 -3.45 -4.64
C ARG A 51 6.03 -3.74 -5.36
N LYS A 52 6.09 -4.42 -6.52
CA LYS A 52 4.91 -4.73 -7.34
C LYS A 52 4.11 -3.47 -7.73
N TYR A 53 4.79 -2.35 -7.95
CA TYR A 53 4.20 -1.04 -8.26
C TYR A 53 3.28 -0.47 -7.16
N VAL A 54 3.42 -0.94 -5.93
CA VAL A 54 2.63 -0.44 -4.78
C VAL A 54 3.41 0.62 -4.02
N VAL A 55 2.76 1.76 -3.79
CA VAL A 55 3.28 2.84 -2.94
C VAL A 55 3.02 2.45 -1.48
N LYS A 56 4.09 2.28 -0.71
CA LYS A 56 4.03 1.89 0.71
C LYS A 56 4.81 2.87 1.56
N THR A 57 4.47 2.94 2.83
CA THR A 57 5.32 3.61 3.81
C THR A 57 6.69 2.94 3.83
N ILE A 58 7.73 3.74 3.76
CA ILE A 58 9.12 3.27 3.81
C ILE A 58 9.93 4.10 4.78
N VAL A 59 10.99 3.52 5.30
CA VAL A 59 11.96 4.24 6.12
C VAL A 59 13.28 4.33 5.36
N MET A 60 13.75 5.54 5.13
CA MET A 60 15.03 5.82 4.48
C MET A 60 15.92 6.58 5.45
N ARG A 61 17.05 5.99 5.87
CA ARG A 61 18.01 6.59 6.81
C ARG A 61 17.35 7.13 8.10
N GLY A 62 16.36 6.38 8.63
CA GLY A 62 15.62 6.77 9.83
C GLY A 62 14.49 7.77 9.60
N GLN A 63 14.31 8.28 8.36
CA GLN A 63 13.21 9.15 7.99
C GLN A 63 12.07 8.35 7.37
N VAL A 64 10.87 8.51 7.91
CA VAL A 64 9.65 7.92 7.37
C VAL A 64 9.24 8.66 6.09
N SER A 65 8.87 7.92 5.06
CA SER A 65 8.31 8.44 3.81
C SER A 65 6.95 7.80 3.56
N GLN A 66 5.91 8.63 3.51
CA GLN A 66 4.53 8.21 3.40
C GLN A 66 3.93 8.73 2.09
N GLY A 67 4.02 7.94 1.05
CA GLY A 67 3.55 8.30 -0.28
C GLY A 67 4.68 8.50 -1.28
N LEU A 68 4.30 9.00 -2.46
CA LEU A 68 5.19 9.29 -3.57
C LEU A 68 4.88 10.67 -4.14
N VAL A 69 5.91 11.47 -4.37
CA VAL A 69 5.79 12.79 -5.00
C VAL A 69 6.33 12.70 -6.42
N MET A 70 5.55 13.21 -7.36
CA MET A 70 5.88 13.23 -8.78
C MET A 70 5.72 14.65 -9.34
N PRO A 71 6.52 15.05 -10.33
CA PRO A 71 6.35 16.34 -10.97
C PRO A 71 5.05 16.39 -11.79
N LEU A 72 4.49 17.60 -11.98
CA LEU A 72 3.29 17.77 -12.80
C LEU A 72 3.44 17.29 -14.24
N SER A 73 4.67 17.23 -14.75
CA SER A 73 4.97 16.75 -16.12
C SER A 73 4.54 15.30 -16.39
N ILE A 74 4.22 14.54 -15.33
CA ILE A 74 3.69 13.18 -15.50
C ILE A 74 2.23 13.17 -15.97
N LEU A 75 1.52 14.28 -15.77
CA LEU A 75 0.15 14.44 -16.25
C LEU A 75 0.13 14.84 -17.71
N PRO A 76 -0.89 14.44 -18.47
CA PRO A 76 -1.13 14.97 -19.81
C PRO A 76 -1.20 16.48 -19.80
N VAL A 77 -0.93 17.11 -20.96
CA VAL A 77 -1.06 18.57 -21.07
C VAL A 77 -2.50 18.99 -20.80
N GLY A 78 -2.68 19.86 -19.78
CA GLY A 78 -3.99 20.32 -19.35
C GLY A 78 -3.90 21.26 -18.15
N GLU A 79 -5.02 21.86 -17.80
CA GLU A 79 -5.13 22.67 -16.59
C GLU A 79 -5.66 21.82 -15.43
N TYR A 80 -4.92 21.80 -14.34
CA TYR A 80 -5.28 21.05 -13.13
C TYR A 80 -5.43 22.00 -11.95
N LYS A 81 -6.46 21.79 -11.16
CA LYS A 81 -6.68 22.56 -9.93
C LYS A 81 -5.93 21.92 -8.76
N LEU A 82 -5.54 22.75 -7.80
CA LEU A 82 -4.98 22.24 -6.54
C LEU A 82 -6.03 21.35 -5.83
N GLY A 83 -5.62 20.18 -5.33
CA GLY A 83 -6.52 19.21 -4.71
C GLY A 83 -7.39 18.42 -5.69
N GLN A 84 -7.16 18.55 -6.99
CA GLN A 84 -7.89 17.75 -7.99
C GLN A 84 -7.43 16.28 -7.95
N ASP A 85 -8.42 15.37 -7.92
CA ASP A 85 -8.16 13.95 -8.07
C ASP A 85 -7.74 13.61 -9.53
N VAL A 86 -6.54 13.06 -9.65
CA VAL A 86 -5.93 12.63 -10.93
C VAL A 86 -5.75 11.12 -11.01
N THR A 87 -6.29 10.37 -10.07
CA THR A 87 -6.19 8.91 -9.96
C THR A 87 -6.57 8.21 -11.26
N GLY A 88 -7.72 8.59 -11.84
CA GLY A 88 -8.20 8.02 -13.10
C GLY A 88 -7.33 8.40 -14.30
N ILE A 89 -6.73 9.59 -14.32
CA ILE A 89 -5.87 10.06 -15.41
C ILE A 89 -4.56 9.26 -15.43
N LEU A 90 -4.00 8.98 -14.26
CA LEU A 90 -2.75 8.22 -14.12
C LEU A 90 -2.95 6.70 -14.12
N GLY A 91 -4.20 6.21 -14.15
CA GLY A 91 -4.49 4.79 -14.10
C GLY A 91 -4.14 4.13 -12.76
N ILE A 92 -4.11 4.92 -11.70
CA ILE A 92 -3.82 4.44 -10.34
C ILE A 92 -5.02 3.65 -9.82
N THR A 93 -4.76 2.52 -9.16
CA THR A 93 -5.78 1.70 -8.51
C THR A 93 -5.49 1.55 -7.03
N LYS A 94 -6.53 1.30 -6.24
CA LYS A 94 -6.32 1.00 -4.82
C LYS A 94 -5.69 -0.39 -4.68
N TYR A 95 -4.63 -0.47 -3.89
CA TYR A 95 -4.02 -1.75 -3.55
C TYR A 95 -4.85 -2.47 -2.50
N ASP A 96 -5.24 -3.70 -2.79
CA ASP A 96 -5.91 -4.59 -1.86
C ASP A 96 -5.04 -5.85 -1.68
N PRO A 97 -4.39 -6.01 -0.52
CA PRO A 97 -3.56 -7.17 -0.24
C PRO A 97 -4.32 -8.49 -0.34
N GLN A 98 -5.60 -8.50 0.02
CA GLN A 98 -6.44 -9.71 -0.01
C GLN A 98 -6.71 -10.16 -1.45
N LEU A 99 -7.02 -9.22 -2.33
CA LEU A 99 -7.18 -9.50 -3.76
C LEU A 99 -5.89 -10.00 -4.41
N GLU A 100 -4.73 -9.47 -4.02
CA GLU A 100 -3.44 -9.98 -4.53
C GLU A 100 -3.16 -11.39 -4.02
N GLU A 101 -3.41 -11.66 -2.76
CA GLU A 101 -3.23 -13.00 -2.17
C GLU A 101 -4.16 -14.02 -2.81
N GLU A 102 -5.45 -13.69 -2.98
CA GLU A 102 -6.41 -14.52 -3.72
C GLU A 102 -5.95 -14.79 -5.15
N ASN A 103 -5.48 -13.77 -5.86
CA ASN A 103 -4.98 -13.93 -7.22
C ASN A 103 -3.70 -14.76 -7.27
N ALA A 104 -2.79 -14.61 -6.31
CA ALA A 104 -1.57 -15.41 -6.20
C ALA A 104 -1.90 -16.90 -5.94
N ILE A 105 -2.80 -17.19 -5.00
CA ILE A 105 -3.29 -18.54 -4.70
C ILE A 105 -3.98 -19.13 -5.95
N PHE A 106 -4.76 -18.33 -6.65
CA PHE A 106 -5.41 -18.74 -7.88
C PHE A 106 -4.40 -19.13 -8.97
N GLU A 107 -3.40 -18.31 -9.22
CA GLU A 107 -2.36 -18.57 -10.23
C GLU A 107 -1.51 -19.80 -9.85
N GLU A 108 -1.21 -19.98 -8.57
CA GLU A 108 -0.49 -21.16 -8.08
C GLU A 108 -1.31 -22.45 -8.28
N ASN A 109 -2.57 -22.43 -7.90
CA ASN A 109 -3.48 -23.56 -8.10
C ASN A 109 -3.70 -23.86 -9.58
N ARG A 110 -3.78 -22.84 -10.43
CA ARG A 110 -3.86 -22.98 -11.90
C ARG A 110 -2.61 -23.68 -12.47
N LYS A 111 -1.42 -23.35 -11.94
CA LYS A 111 -0.16 -23.99 -12.34
C LYS A 111 -0.08 -25.44 -11.88
N LYS A 112 -0.54 -25.74 -10.67
CA LYS A 112 -0.55 -27.10 -10.08
C LYS A 112 -1.61 -28.02 -10.71
N THR A 113 -2.67 -27.45 -11.30
CA THR A 113 -3.77 -28.25 -11.87
C THR A 113 -3.34 -28.92 -13.16
N ARG A 114 -3.20 -30.25 -13.10
CA ARG A 114 -2.81 -31.12 -14.22
C ARG A 114 -3.97 -31.39 -15.21
N ASN A 115 -5.21 -31.22 -14.76
CA ASN A 115 -6.40 -31.52 -15.56
C ASN A 115 -6.77 -30.34 -16.47
N PRO A 116 -6.78 -30.50 -17.81
CA PRO A 116 -7.04 -29.41 -18.75
C PRO A 116 -8.48 -28.88 -18.65
N VAL A 117 -9.45 -29.71 -18.27
CA VAL A 117 -10.85 -29.29 -18.09
C VAL A 117 -10.99 -28.34 -16.90
N VAL A 118 -10.37 -28.65 -15.77
CA VAL A 118 -10.35 -27.78 -14.59
C VAL A 118 -9.64 -26.45 -14.92
N LYS A 119 -8.52 -26.52 -15.66
CA LYS A 119 -7.79 -25.33 -16.13
C LYS A 119 -8.64 -24.43 -17.03
N PHE A 120 -9.48 -25.01 -17.87
CA PHE A 120 -10.42 -24.26 -18.70
C PHE A 120 -11.57 -23.66 -17.87
N LEU A 121 -12.17 -24.43 -16.97
CA LEU A 121 -13.26 -23.97 -16.11
C LEU A 121 -12.85 -22.89 -15.11
N MET A 122 -11.57 -22.85 -14.73
CA MET A 122 -11.02 -21.78 -13.88
C MET A 122 -11.03 -20.38 -14.53
N ARG A 123 -11.35 -20.27 -15.84
CA ARG A 123 -11.57 -18.96 -16.48
C ARG A 123 -12.87 -18.29 -16.01
N TYR A 124 -13.82 -19.06 -15.48
CA TYR A 124 -15.11 -18.55 -15.01
C TYR A 124 -15.06 -18.23 -13.51
N ALA A 125 -15.44 -16.98 -13.16
CA ALA A 125 -15.38 -16.48 -11.78
C ALA A 125 -16.20 -17.34 -10.78
N TRP A 126 -17.36 -17.83 -11.20
CA TRP A 126 -18.21 -18.69 -10.37
C TRP A 126 -17.55 -20.04 -10.04
N PHE A 127 -16.88 -20.67 -11.01
CA PHE A 127 -16.17 -21.94 -10.80
C PHE A 127 -14.94 -21.74 -9.91
N ARG A 128 -14.21 -20.63 -10.14
CA ARG A 128 -13.08 -20.20 -9.32
C ARG A 128 -13.47 -20.06 -7.85
N LYS A 129 -14.59 -19.38 -7.59
CA LYS A 129 -15.12 -19.15 -6.24
C LYS A 129 -15.48 -20.46 -5.51
N ILE A 130 -16.05 -21.43 -6.22
CA ILE A 130 -16.41 -22.74 -5.67
C ILE A 130 -15.14 -23.59 -5.43
N TYR A 131 -14.22 -23.62 -6.38
CA TYR A 131 -13.01 -24.44 -6.31
C TYR A 131 -12.03 -23.96 -5.21
N LEU A 132 -11.86 -22.65 -5.07
CA LEU A 132 -11.01 -22.05 -4.04
C LEU A 132 -11.64 -22.19 -2.64
N LYS A 133 -12.95 -22.01 -2.52
CA LYS A 133 -13.66 -22.13 -1.23
C LYS A 133 -13.52 -23.51 -0.59
N LYS A 134 -13.21 -24.53 -1.36
CA LYS A 134 -13.01 -25.92 -0.88
C LYS A 134 -11.63 -26.16 -0.24
N ASN A 135 -10.67 -25.26 -0.47
CA ASN A 135 -9.26 -25.40 -0.08
C ASN A 135 -8.75 -24.35 0.92
N THR A 136 -9.61 -23.43 1.36
CA THR A 136 -9.22 -22.41 2.33
C THR A 136 -9.64 -22.83 3.73
N HIS A 137 -8.67 -22.99 4.61
CA HIS A 137 -8.89 -23.05 6.05
C HIS A 137 -9.42 -21.69 6.53
N THR A 138 -10.48 -21.73 7.31
CA THR A 138 -11.12 -20.65 8.08
C THR A 138 -10.54 -19.25 7.85
N GLU A 139 -11.12 -18.52 6.89
CA GLU A 139 -10.81 -17.12 6.67
C GLU A 139 -11.32 -16.27 7.83
N PHE A 140 -10.51 -15.31 8.22
CA PHE A 140 -10.92 -14.25 9.12
C PHE A 140 -12.14 -13.54 8.51
N PRO A 141 -13.22 -13.30 9.27
CA PRO A 141 -14.46 -12.73 8.72
C PRO A 141 -14.21 -11.39 8.02
N ASN A 142 -14.63 -11.28 6.75
CA ASN A 142 -14.38 -10.09 5.91
C ASN A 142 -15.04 -8.79 6.42
N PHE A 143 -15.97 -8.89 7.38
CA PHE A 143 -16.61 -7.73 8.01
C PHE A 143 -15.77 -7.12 9.16
N ILE A 144 -14.74 -7.84 9.61
CA ILE A 144 -13.80 -7.32 10.61
C ILE A 144 -12.55 -6.85 9.88
N LYS A 145 -12.29 -5.55 9.91
CA LYS A 145 -11.03 -5.00 9.40
C LYS A 145 -9.89 -5.49 10.28
N LYS A 146 -8.88 -6.08 9.65
CA LYS A 146 -7.60 -6.30 10.36
C LYS A 146 -7.02 -4.93 10.69
N THR A 147 -6.74 -4.69 11.96
CA THR A 147 -6.05 -3.49 12.40
C THR A 147 -4.53 -3.73 12.30
N ASP A 148 -3.79 -2.70 11.87
CA ASP A 148 -2.32 -2.73 11.85
C ASP A 148 -1.73 -2.38 13.23
N GLU A 149 -2.53 -2.57 14.28
CA GLU A 149 -2.12 -2.28 15.65
C GLU A 149 -1.03 -3.26 16.11
N GLU A 150 0.07 -2.70 16.54
CA GLU A 150 1.16 -3.50 17.12
C GLU A 150 0.81 -3.97 18.51
N ARG A 151 1.24 -5.19 18.83
CA ARG A 151 1.06 -5.74 20.18
C ARG A 151 1.93 -4.98 21.17
N ILE A 152 1.35 -4.60 22.31
CA ILE A 152 2.09 -3.87 23.37
C ILE A 152 3.31 -4.64 23.88
N GLN A 153 3.33 -5.96 23.75
CA GLN A 153 4.50 -6.79 24.10
C GLN A 153 5.72 -6.48 23.21
N ASN A 154 5.49 -5.94 22.01
CA ASN A 154 6.55 -5.55 21.09
C ASN A 154 7.06 -4.13 21.35
N MET A 155 6.43 -3.40 22.29
CA MET A 155 6.73 -2.01 22.63
C MET A 155 6.95 -1.84 24.15
N PRO A 156 7.99 -2.43 24.74
CA PRO A 156 8.19 -2.41 26.19
C PRO A 156 8.36 -1.00 26.74
N GLU A 157 8.97 -0.09 25.99
CA GLU A 157 9.14 1.31 26.41
C GLU A 157 7.82 2.07 26.51
N LEU A 158 6.88 1.80 25.57
CA LEU A 158 5.54 2.36 25.60
C LEU A 158 4.76 1.85 26.80
N TYR A 159 4.87 0.55 27.09
CA TYR A 159 4.22 -0.07 28.25
C TYR A 159 4.66 0.57 29.57
N GLU A 160 5.98 0.71 29.78
CA GLU A 160 6.52 1.35 31.00
C GLU A 160 6.13 2.83 31.10
N ARG A 161 6.09 3.55 30.00
CA ARG A 161 5.63 4.95 29.97
C ARG A 161 4.15 5.06 30.39
N LEU A 162 3.26 4.26 29.79
CA LEU A 162 1.83 4.27 30.10
C LEU A 162 1.54 3.88 31.54
N LYS A 163 2.32 2.95 32.11
CA LYS A 163 2.23 2.55 33.51
C LYS A 163 2.58 3.70 34.47
N ASN A 164 3.56 4.52 34.11
CA ASN A 164 4.02 5.63 34.94
C ASN A 164 3.13 6.89 34.81
N GLU A 165 2.49 7.11 33.68
CA GLU A 165 1.69 8.31 33.38
C GLU A 165 0.25 8.26 33.91
N GLN A 166 -0.17 7.20 34.61
CA GLN A 166 -1.54 6.99 35.10
C GLN A 166 -2.62 7.24 34.04
N THR A 167 -2.34 6.90 32.81
CA THR A 167 -3.22 7.12 31.67
C THR A 167 -4.42 6.18 31.74
N ASN A 168 -5.62 6.69 31.50
CA ASN A 168 -6.82 5.85 31.39
C ASN A 168 -6.74 5.00 30.11
N LEU A 169 -6.65 3.70 30.27
CA LEU A 169 -6.61 2.74 29.18
C LEU A 169 -7.98 2.08 28.99
N ILE A 170 -8.40 1.94 27.75
CA ILE A 170 -9.55 1.11 27.39
C ILE A 170 -9.02 -0.29 27.09
N VAL A 171 -9.45 -1.25 27.89
CA VAL A 171 -9.07 -2.65 27.72
C VAL A 171 -10.27 -3.42 27.18
N THR A 172 -10.08 -4.15 26.08
CA THR A 172 -11.08 -5.05 25.54
C THR A 172 -10.58 -6.49 25.66
N GLU A 173 -11.44 -7.38 26.14
CA GLU A 173 -11.14 -8.80 26.17
C GLU A 173 -11.40 -9.43 24.81
N LYS A 174 -10.43 -10.19 24.30
CA LYS A 174 -10.64 -10.99 23.11
C LYS A 174 -11.42 -12.24 23.51
N VAL A 175 -12.64 -12.36 23.00
CA VAL A 175 -13.46 -13.57 23.13
C VAL A 175 -13.20 -14.44 21.90
N ASP A 176 -12.68 -15.64 22.12
CA ASP A 176 -12.42 -16.65 21.07
C ASP A 176 -13.70 -17.41 20.69
#